data_eb5f033450f5047bb1574e31cffcdb7d
#
_entry.id   eb5f033450f5047bb1574e31cffcdb7d
#
_cell.length_a   1.000
_cell.length_b   1.000
_cell.length_c   1.000
_cell.angle_alpha   90.00
_cell.angle_beta   90.00
_cell.angle_gamma   90.00
#
_symmetry.space_group_name_H-M   'P 1'
#
loop_
_entity.id
_entity.type
_entity.pdbx_description
1 polymer ?
#
loop_
_entity_poly.entity_id
_entity_poly.type
_entity_poly.pdbx_seq_one_letter_code
_entity_poly.pdbx_strand_id
1 'polypeptide(L)'
;MITETTKLTFGAGKSGSKASAFMAACVFALVGCQKQAETPTPAAPPPPAAEPVEDKTGPIKVGILHSLSGTMAISETSLKDVALMAIDEINEAGGLLGRKVEPVVVDPASNWPLFAEKARELIQKEKVAVTFGCWTSVSRKSVLPVFEELNGLLFYPVQYEGEESSFNVFYTGAAPNQQAIPAVEYLMSKQGGGAKRFVLLGTDYVYPRTTNKILRYFLHEKGISDDDIMETYTPFGHSDYQTIVADIKKFASAKRTAVVSTINGDSNVPFYKELGNQGLKAEDVPVVAFSVGEEELRGVDTKPLVGHLAAWNYFMSIDTPENKAFIDKWMAYVKKNNLTGGDARVTNDPMEATYIGIKMWAAAVEQAQTTDVDAVRQAIGYQKVKAPSGFEIQMDAKNHHLHKPVFIGEIRADGQFNVVWKTDGPIRAQAWSPFIPESAKKVADWTYPWVCGNCEKPKFSAMAE
;
A
#
# COMPACT_ATOMS: atom_id res chain seq x y z
N MET A 1 54.60 -5.87 12.39
CA MET A 1 55.79 -5.83 11.49
C MET A 1 55.31 -5.69 10.08
N ILE A 2 55.72 -4.60 9.56
CA ILE A 2 55.83 -4.10 8.19
C ILE A 2 54.56 -3.59 7.53
N THR A 3 54.47 -2.30 7.60
CA THR A 3 53.83 -1.28 6.79
C THR A 3 54.32 -1.28 5.36
N GLU A 4 53.45 -1.03 4.40
CA GLU A 4 53.85 -0.28 3.20
C GLU A 4 52.74 0.61 2.71
N THR A 5 53.06 1.91 2.78
CA THR A 5 52.29 3.03 2.27
C THR A 5 52.82 3.38 0.88
N THR A 6 51.96 3.50 -0.11
CA THR A 6 52.40 4.11 -1.38
C THR A 6 51.56 5.34 -1.68
N LYS A 7 52.22 6.50 -1.52
CA LYS A 7 51.79 7.80 -2.05
C LYS A 7 52.13 7.85 -3.54
N LEU A 8 51.26 8.41 -4.36
CA LEU A 8 51.64 8.99 -5.64
C LEU A 8 51.04 10.38 -5.82
N THR A 9 51.90 11.22 -6.31
CA THR A 9 51.95 12.66 -6.29
C THR A 9 51.22 13.31 -7.47
N PHE A 10 50.82 14.57 -7.19
CA PHE A 10 50.34 15.59 -8.12
C PHE A 10 51.25 15.86 -9.33
N GLY A 11 50.64 16.15 -10.48
CA GLY A 11 51.27 16.80 -11.62
C GLY A 11 50.44 17.96 -12.13
N ALA A 12 50.86 19.17 -11.87
CA ALA A 12 50.33 20.41 -12.39
C ALA A 12 50.96 20.76 -13.73
N GLY A 13 50.21 21.18 -14.70
CA GLY A 13 50.70 21.70 -15.98
C GLY A 13 49.99 22.98 -16.38
N LYS A 14 50.78 24.03 -16.51
CA LYS A 14 50.38 25.43 -16.73
C LYS A 14 50.13 25.76 -18.23
N SER A 15 49.22 26.72 -18.43
CA SER A 15 49.29 27.94 -19.26
C SER A 15 49.45 27.92 -20.77
N GLY A 16 48.65 28.75 -21.43
CA GLY A 16 48.87 29.18 -22.80
C GLY A 16 47.76 30.14 -23.30
N SER A 17 47.88 31.41 -22.93
CA SER A 17 47.10 32.52 -23.52
C SER A 17 47.63 32.87 -24.92
N LYS A 18 46.76 33.23 -25.88
CA LYS A 18 47.09 34.19 -26.93
C LYS A 18 45.85 34.94 -27.37
N ALA A 19 45.91 36.23 -27.20
CA ALA A 19 45.06 37.25 -27.83
C ALA A 19 45.60 37.67 -29.20
N SER A 20 44.74 38.13 -30.11
CA SER A 20 45.01 39.06 -31.24
C SER A 20 43.65 39.40 -31.83
N ALA A 21 43.12 40.56 -31.75
CA ALA A 21 43.37 41.88 -32.28
C ALA A 21 42.84 42.06 -33.74
N PHE A 22 41.83 42.91 -33.81
CA PHE A 22 41.44 43.93 -34.79
C PHE A 22 41.69 43.75 -36.28
N MET A 23 40.63 43.90 -37.08
CA MET A 23 40.69 44.84 -38.23
C MET A 23 39.28 45.34 -38.63
N ALA A 24 39.13 46.65 -38.60
CA ALA A 24 37.99 47.39 -39.11
C ALA A 24 38.20 47.67 -40.60
N ALA A 25 37.15 47.58 -41.43
CA ALA A 25 37.11 48.16 -42.76
C ALA A 25 35.75 48.81 -42.98
N CYS A 26 35.80 50.15 -43.07
CA CYS A 26 34.71 50.97 -43.58
C CYS A 26 34.66 50.90 -45.10
N VAL A 27 33.49 50.74 -45.73
CA VAL A 27 33.21 51.14 -47.11
C VAL A 27 31.87 51.79 -47.13
N PHE A 28 31.89 52.98 -47.79
CA PHE A 28 30.78 53.95 -47.96
C PHE A 28 29.75 53.56 -49.02
N ALA A 29 28.50 53.83 -48.73
CA ALA A 29 27.36 54.36 -49.45
C ALA A 29 27.10 53.98 -50.91
N LEU A 30 25.86 53.58 -51.15
CA LEU A 30 25.05 54.14 -52.22
C LEU A 30 23.54 53.96 -51.84
N VAL A 31 22.86 55.09 -51.79
CA VAL A 31 21.42 55.23 -51.52
C VAL A 31 20.64 54.77 -52.75
N GLY A 32 19.80 53.76 -52.58
CA GLY A 32 18.79 53.37 -53.55
C GLY A 32 17.46 53.21 -52.80
N CYS A 33 16.53 54.14 -53.02
CA CYS A 33 15.16 54.06 -52.55
C CYS A 33 14.43 52.91 -53.25
N GLN A 34 14.25 51.83 -52.55
CA GLN A 34 13.25 50.78 -52.85
C GLN A 34 12.18 50.78 -51.77
N LYS A 35 10.90 51.01 -52.16
CA LYS A 35 9.74 50.79 -51.30
C LYS A 35 9.74 49.35 -50.82
N GLN A 36 10.04 49.14 -49.53
CA GLN A 36 9.82 47.86 -48.86
C GLN A 36 8.32 47.65 -48.68
N ALA A 37 7.82 46.57 -49.24
CA ALA A 37 6.50 46.04 -48.88
C ALA A 37 6.50 45.63 -47.40
N GLU A 38 5.57 46.19 -46.64
CA GLU A 38 5.36 45.80 -45.23
C GLU A 38 4.97 44.33 -45.16
N THR A 39 5.83 43.51 -44.57
CA THR A 39 5.48 42.15 -44.18
C THR A 39 4.50 42.22 -43.03
N PRO A 40 3.35 41.50 -43.05
CA PRO A 40 2.41 41.53 -41.95
C PRO A 40 3.08 40.96 -40.69
N THR A 41 3.05 41.73 -39.62
CA THR A 41 3.48 41.30 -38.28
C THR A 41 2.69 40.02 -37.90
N PRO A 42 3.36 38.92 -37.46
CA PRO A 42 2.63 37.78 -36.98
C PRO A 42 1.74 38.18 -35.81
N ALA A 43 0.48 37.78 -35.85
CA ALA A 43 -0.45 37.97 -34.73
C ALA A 43 0.14 37.36 -33.45
N ALA A 44 0.07 38.13 -32.36
CA ALA A 44 0.48 37.61 -31.03
C ALA A 44 -0.27 36.32 -30.75
N PRO A 45 0.40 35.29 -30.15
CA PRO A 45 -0.29 34.07 -29.75
C PRO A 45 -1.45 34.43 -28.82
N PRO A 46 -2.59 33.72 -28.91
CA PRO A 46 -3.69 33.92 -27.97
C PRO A 46 -3.20 33.77 -26.53
N PRO A 47 -3.72 34.57 -25.60
CA PRO A 47 -3.37 34.42 -24.20
C PRO A 47 -3.64 32.96 -23.77
N PRO A 48 -2.80 32.37 -22.91
CA PRO A 48 -3.05 31.03 -22.39
C PRO A 48 -4.47 30.99 -21.83
N ALA A 49 -5.19 29.91 -22.13
CA ALA A 49 -6.52 29.68 -21.59
C ALA A 49 -6.41 29.81 -20.06
N ALA A 50 -7.28 30.65 -19.48
CA ALA A 50 -7.33 30.81 -18.02
C ALA A 50 -7.50 29.44 -17.42
N GLU A 51 -6.58 29.07 -16.51
CA GLU A 51 -6.73 27.83 -15.71
C GLU A 51 -8.11 27.85 -15.06
N PRO A 52 -8.82 26.73 -14.97
CA PRO A 52 -10.11 26.67 -14.32
C PRO A 52 -9.96 27.21 -12.89
N VAL A 53 -10.63 28.30 -12.58
CA VAL A 53 -10.68 28.84 -11.22
C VAL A 53 -11.32 27.75 -10.36
N GLU A 54 -10.55 27.18 -9.43
CA GLU A 54 -11.03 26.21 -8.44
C GLU A 54 -12.24 26.83 -7.72
N ASP A 55 -13.39 26.17 -7.76
CA ASP A 55 -14.56 26.62 -6.97
C ASP A 55 -14.25 26.41 -5.48
N LYS A 56 -13.79 27.46 -4.83
CA LYS A 56 -13.43 27.46 -3.41
C LYS A 56 -14.64 27.57 -2.47
N THR A 57 -15.86 27.58 -3.00
CA THR A 57 -17.09 27.82 -2.21
C THR A 57 -17.89 26.57 -1.90
N GLY A 58 -17.80 25.52 -2.71
CA GLY A 58 -18.50 24.25 -2.54
C GLY A 58 -17.80 23.28 -1.57
N PRO A 59 -18.39 22.12 -1.26
CA PRO A 59 -17.77 21.09 -0.45
C PRO A 59 -16.51 20.51 -1.11
N ILE A 60 -15.58 20.02 -0.31
CA ILE A 60 -14.42 19.25 -0.81
C ILE A 60 -14.88 17.80 -0.99
N LYS A 61 -15.01 17.34 -2.25
CA LYS A 61 -15.38 15.97 -2.53
C LYS A 61 -14.19 15.03 -2.37
N VAL A 62 -14.43 13.85 -1.77
CA VAL A 62 -13.44 12.78 -1.63
C VAL A 62 -14.04 11.46 -2.10
N GLY A 63 -13.30 10.68 -2.88
CA GLY A 63 -13.73 9.39 -3.40
C GLY A 63 -13.54 8.27 -2.38
N ILE A 64 -14.53 7.39 -2.23
CA ILE A 64 -14.44 6.15 -1.47
C ILE A 64 -14.70 5.00 -2.45
N LEU A 65 -13.64 4.28 -2.78
CA LEU A 65 -13.62 3.26 -3.83
C LEU A 65 -13.37 1.88 -3.23
N HIS A 66 -14.43 1.24 -2.76
CA HIS A 66 -14.39 -0.07 -2.13
C HIS A 66 -15.51 -0.98 -2.63
N SER A 67 -15.21 -2.28 -2.81
CA SER A 67 -16.23 -3.27 -3.16
C SER A 67 -17.20 -3.49 -2.01
N LEU A 68 -18.46 -3.15 -2.25
CA LEU A 68 -19.57 -3.34 -1.30
C LEU A 68 -20.37 -4.60 -1.64
N SER A 69 -20.05 -5.25 -2.77
CA SER A 69 -20.58 -6.50 -3.25
C SER A 69 -19.49 -7.38 -3.87
N GLY A 70 -19.79 -8.68 -4.09
CA GLY A 70 -18.83 -9.66 -4.59
C GLY A 70 -17.89 -10.22 -3.52
N THR A 71 -16.84 -10.93 -3.95
CA THR A 71 -15.93 -11.73 -3.11
C THR A 71 -15.13 -10.94 -2.09
N MET A 72 -14.94 -9.62 -2.30
CA MET A 72 -14.18 -8.75 -1.42
C MET A 72 -15.05 -7.93 -0.45
N ALA A 73 -16.38 -8.02 -0.56
CA ALA A 73 -17.30 -7.23 0.29
C ALA A 73 -17.11 -7.52 1.79
N ILE A 74 -16.73 -8.75 2.15
CA ILE A 74 -16.47 -9.16 3.54
C ILE A 74 -15.38 -8.28 4.20
N SER A 75 -14.38 -7.87 3.44
CA SER A 75 -13.25 -7.07 3.93
C SER A 75 -13.44 -5.56 3.66
N GLU A 76 -13.99 -5.19 2.49
CA GLU A 76 -14.00 -3.79 2.03
C GLU A 76 -15.16 -2.94 2.59
N THR A 77 -16.26 -3.56 3.01
CA THR A 77 -17.42 -2.81 3.54
C THR A 77 -17.06 -2.02 4.82
N SER A 78 -16.24 -2.61 5.69
CA SER A 78 -15.78 -1.95 6.92
C SER A 78 -14.85 -0.77 6.65
N LEU A 79 -14.08 -0.80 5.55
CA LEU A 79 -13.22 0.31 5.16
C LEU A 79 -14.03 1.52 4.68
N LYS A 80 -15.11 1.29 3.91
CA LYS A 80 -16.06 2.36 3.56
C LYS A 80 -16.65 2.98 4.82
N ASP A 81 -17.07 2.16 5.79
CA ASP A 81 -17.70 2.66 7.02
C ASP A 81 -16.72 3.48 7.87
N VAL A 82 -15.49 3.04 8.07
CA VAL A 82 -14.48 3.80 8.83
C VAL A 82 -14.02 5.07 8.11
N ALA A 83 -14.00 5.05 6.77
CA ALA A 83 -13.73 6.25 5.99
C ALA A 83 -14.80 7.33 6.21
N LEU A 84 -16.08 6.93 6.19
CA LEU A 84 -17.19 7.83 6.48
C LEU A 84 -17.12 8.35 7.92
N MET A 85 -16.76 7.53 8.90
CA MET A 85 -16.52 7.96 10.28
C MET A 85 -15.44 9.05 10.36
N ALA A 86 -14.30 8.83 9.71
CA ALA A 86 -13.20 9.79 9.72
C ALA A 86 -13.56 11.14 9.06
N ILE A 87 -14.38 11.10 8.01
CA ILE A 87 -14.92 12.28 7.33
C ILE A 87 -15.92 13.02 8.23
N ASP A 88 -16.81 12.28 8.93
CA ASP A 88 -17.73 12.88 9.90
C ASP A 88 -16.96 13.63 11.00
N GLU A 89 -15.88 13.03 11.54
CA GLU A 89 -15.03 13.71 12.53
C GLU A 89 -14.41 15.02 12.01
N ILE A 90 -13.96 15.03 10.75
CA ILE A 90 -13.43 16.24 10.11
C ILE A 90 -14.53 17.31 10.00
N ASN A 91 -15.72 16.91 9.60
CA ASN A 91 -16.86 17.82 9.45
C ASN A 91 -17.38 18.35 10.81
N GLU A 92 -17.41 17.52 11.85
CA GLU A 92 -17.76 17.92 13.20
C GLU A 92 -16.73 18.91 13.79
N ALA A 93 -15.47 18.83 13.37
CA ALA A 93 -14.41 19.78 13.72
C ALA A 93 -14.44 21.09 12.91
N GLY A 94 -15.37 21.25 11.96
CA GLY A 94 -15.51 22.47 11.13
C GLY A 94 -15.16 22.29 9.67
N GLY A 95 -14.80 21.09 9.23
CA GLY A 95 -14.40 20.77 7.86
C GLY A 95 -12.92 21.04 7.57
N LEU A 96 -12.55 21.20 6.33
CA LEU A 96 -11.21 21.56 5.87
C LEU A 96 -11.25 22.90 5.13
N LEU A 97 -10.34 23.81 5.45
CA LEU A 97 -10.30 25.15 4.87
C LEU A 97 -11.66 25.89 4.97
N GLY A 98 -12.43 25.63 6.07
CA GLY A 98 -13.77 26.17 6.27
C GLY A 98 -14.87 25.55 5.38
N ARG A 99 -14.58 24.45 4.69
CA ARG A 99 -15.49 23.74 3.78
C ARG A 99 -15.81 22.34 4.31
N LYS A 100 -17.05 21.89 4.09
CA LYS A 100 -17.40 20.48 4.37
C LYS A 100 -16.65 19.54 3.45
N VAL A 101 -16.28 18.37 3.98
CA VAL A 101 -15.80 17.23 3.20
C VAL A 101 -16.98 16.35 2.84
N GLU A 102 -17.20 16.09 1.55
CA GLU A 102 -18.31 15.29 1.02
C GLU A 102 -17.79 13.98 0.43
N PRO A 103 -18.17 12.81 1.00
CA PRO A 103 -17.78 11.54 0.45
C PRO A 103 -18.60 11.18 -0.79
N VAL A 104 -17.92 10.72 -1.85
CA VAL A 104 -18.51 10.11 -3.04
C VAL A 104 -18.19 8.62 -3.01
N VAL A 105 -19.18 7.80 -2.60
CA VAL A 105 -19.00 6.36 -2.46
C VAL A 105 -19.38 5.66 -3.75
N VAL A 106 -18.50 4.79 -4.25
CA VAL A 106 -18.73 3.96 -5.44
C VAL A 106 -18.43 2.49 -5.13
N ASP A 107 -19.25 1.59 -5.70
CA ASP A 107 -19.09 0.14 -5.60
C ASP A 107 -18.59 -0.44 -6.95
N PRO A 108 -17.34 -0.89 -7.04
CA PRO A 108 -16.82 -1.61 -8.20
C PRO A 108 -17.13 -3.12 -8.18
N ALA A 109 -17.92 -3.62 -7.22
CA ALA A 109 -18.49 -4.97 -7.16
C ALA A 109 -17.44 -6.11 -7.32
N SER A 110 -16.24 -5.97 -6.75
CA SER A 110 -15.12 -6.92 -6.89
C SER A 110 -14.74 -7.21 -8.36
N ASN A 111 -15.00 -6.26 -9.25
CA ASN A 111 -14.71 -6.35 -10.68
C ASN A 111 -13.57 -5.39 -11.05
N TRP A 112 -12.41 -5.94 -11.41
CA TRP A 112 -11.18 -5.16 -11.58
C TRP A 112 -11.26 -4.11 -12.71
N PRO A 113 -11.81 -4.40 -13.89
CA PRO A 113 -12.09 -3.37 -14.91
C PRO A 113 -13.00 -2.27 -14.42
N LEU A 114 -14.04 -2.59 -13.63
CA LEU A 114 -14.97 -1.60 -13.09
C LEU A 114 -14.29 -0.68 -12.06
N PHE A 115 -13.26 -1.14 -11.34
CA PHE A 115 -12.44 -0.27 -10.49
C PHE A 115 -11.82 0.89 -11.29
N ALA A 116 -11.22 0.60 -12.46
CA ALA A 116 -10.62 1.63 -13.30
C ALA A 116 -11.66 2.61 -13.86
N GLU A 117 -12.84 2.11 -14.25
CA GLU A 117 -13.94 2.94 -14.70
C GLU A 117 -14.45 3.87 -13.59
N LYS A 118 -14.65 3.34 -12.37
CA LYS A 118 -15.08 4.12 -11.21
C LYS A 118 -14.02 5.13 -10.75
N ALA A 119 -12.74 4.78 -10.81
CA ALA A 119 -11.66 5.74 -10.56
C ALA A 119 -11.70 6.92 -11.54
N ARG A 120 -11.91 6.66 -12.83
CA ARG A 120 -12.05 7.71 -13.84
C ARG A 120 -13.31 8.56 -13.60
N GLU A 121 -14.42 7.96 -13.22
CA GLU A 121 -15.65 8.66 -12.83
C GLU A 121 -15.40 9.61 -11.65
N LEU A 122 -14.76 9.15 -10.58
CA LEU A 122 -14.43 9.94 -9.40
C LEU A 122 -13.57 11.17 -9.75
N ILE A 123 -12.52 10.97 -10.55
CA ILE A 123 -11.58 12.05 -10.88
C ILE A 123 -12.18 13.02 -11.91
N GLN A 124 -12.74 12.52 -13.02
CA GLN A 124 -13.15 13.37 -14.13
C GLN A 124 -14.55 13.95 -13.96
N LYS A 125 -15.51 13.18 -13.46
CA LYS A 125 -16.91 13.59 -13.34
C LYS A 125 -17.19 14.24 -11.99
N GLU A 126 -16.84 13.53 -10.91
CA GLU A 126 -17.11 13.99 -9.55
C GLU A 126 -16.09 15.02 -9.04
N LYS A 127 -14.91 15.13 -9.69
CA LYS A 127 -13.84 16.07 -9.32
C LYS A 127 -13.37 15.92 -7.89
N VAL A 128 -13.20 14.69 -7.43
CA VAL A 128 -12.71 14.43 -6.07
C VAL A 128 -11.26 14.89 -5.90
N ALA A 129 -10.95 15.48 -4.74
CA ALA A 129 -9.61 15.95 -4.40
C ALA A 129 -8.64 14.79 -4.09
N VAL A 130 -9.19 13.65 -3.63
CA VAL A 130 -8.46 12.45 -3.27
C VAL A 130 -9.40 11.25 -3.34
N THR A 131 -8.84 10.05 -3.49
CA THR A 131 -9.57 8.78 -3.36
C THR A 131 -8.94 7.92 -2.28
N PHE A 132 -9.77 7.33 -1.42
CA PHE A 132 -9.40 6.29 -0.46
C PHE A 132 -10.01 4.99 -0.95
N GLY A 133 -9.19 3.94 -1.16
CA GLY A 133 -9.81 2.74 -1.72
C GLY A 133 -8.87 1.66 -2.18
N CYS A 134 -9.48 0.68 -2.81
CA CYS A 134 -8.94 -0.61 -3.19
C CYS A 134 -8.60 -1.50 -1.99
N TRP A 135 -8.63 -2.81 -2.22
CA TRP A 135 -8.11 -3.82 -1.31
C TRP A 135 -7.06 -4.67 -2.02
N THR A 136 -7.44 -5.32 -3.11
CA THR A 136 -6.56 -6.23 -3.82
C THR A 136 -5.50 -5.49 -4.62
N SER A 137 -4.30 -6.07 -4.73
CA SER A 137 -3.26 -5.50 -5.60
C SER A 137 -3.70 -5.44 -7.06
N VAL A 138 -4.56 -6.36 -7.51
CA VAL A 138 -5.10 -6.29 -8.88
C VAL A 138 -6.05 -5.11 -9.06
N SER A 139 -6.88 -4.76 -8.07
CA SER A 139 -7.72 -3.56 -8.15
C SER A 139 -6.86 -2.28 -8.15
N ARG A 140 -5.85 -2.18 -7.25
CA ARG A 140 -4.90 -1.06 -7.27
C ARG A 140 -4.20 -0.92 -8.61
N LYS A 141 -3.67 -2.00 -9.18
CA LYS A 141 -2.98 -1.97 -10.47
C LYS A 141 -3.92 -1.64 -11.64
N SER A 142 -5.21 -1.96 -11.53
CA SER A 142 -6.20 -1.56 -12.52
C SER A 142 -6.46 -0.05 -12.50
N VAL A 143 -6.45 0.59 -11.33
CA VAL A 143 -6.70 2.03 -11.19
C VAL A 143 -5.44 2.88 -11.35
N LEU A 144 -4.26 2.31 -11.09
CA LEU A 144 -2.99 3.04 -11.11
C LEU A 144 -2.76 3.87 -12.38
N PRO A 145 -2.95 3.32 -13.62
CA PRO A 145 -2.80 4.11 -14.83
C PRO A 145 -3.77 5.30 -14.90
N VAL A 146 -4.97 5.17 -14.33
CA VAL A 146 -5.97 6.25 -14.31
C VAL A 146 -5.53 7.38 -13.40
N PHE A 147 -5.02 7.05 -12.18
CA PHE A 147 -4.52 8.06 -11.25
C PHE A 147 -3.27 8.76 -11.79
N GLU A 148 -2.37 8.05 -12.46
CA GLU A 148 -1.17 8.63 -13.06
C GLU A 148 -1.49 9.51 -14.28
N GLU A 149 -2.39 9.06 -15.17
CA GLU A 149 -2.83 9.81 -16.35
C GLU A 149 -3.54 11.12 -15.98
N LEU A 150 -4.40 11.07 -14.96
CA LEU A 150 -5.27 12.19 -14.57
C LEU A 150 -4.73 12.99 -13.38
N ASN A 151 -3.52 12.72 -12.93
CA ASN A 151 -2.89 13.31 -11.76
C ASN A 151 -3.81 13.31 -10.52
N GLY A 152 -4.49 12.19 -10.26
CA GLY A 152 -5.29 12.00 -9.05
C GLY A 152 -4.43 11.49 -7.88
N LEU A 153 -4.95 11.57 -6.64
CA LEU A 153 -4.33 10.97 -5.45
C LEU A 153 -5.14 9.76 -4.98
N LEU A 154 -4.45 8.65 -4.75
CA LEU A 154 -5.00 7.44 -4.15
C LEU A 154 -4.30 7.15 -2.81
N PHE A 155 -5.06 6.95 -1.74
CA PHE A 155 -4.60 6.31 -0.52
C PHE A 155 -5.01 4.84 -0.52
N TYR A 156 -4.02 3.96 -0.52
CA TYR A 156 -4.19 2.51 -0.55
C TYR A 156 -3.91 1.93 0.85
N PRO A 157 -4.96 1.42 1.57
CA PRO A 157 -4.85 1.12 2.99
C PRO A 157 -4.46 -0.32 3.34
N VAL A 158 -4.13 -1.16 2.37
CA VAL A 158 -3.99 -2.60 2.58
C VAL A 158 -2.55 -3.03 2.35
N GLN A 159 -2.13 -4.10 3.05
CA GLN A 159 -0.85 -4.75 2.79
C GLN A 159 -0.73 -5.16 1.32
N TYR A 160 0.50 -5.18 0.82
CA TYR A 160 0.74 -5.55 -0.57
C TYR A 160 2.14 -6.15 -0.77
N GLU A 161 2.39 -6.65 -1.97
CA GLU A 161 3.61 -7.35 -2.37
C GLU A 161 4.86 -6.47 -2.50
N GLY A 162 4.73 -5.15 -2.35
CA GLY A 162 5.82 -4.27 -2.77
C GLY A 162 6.00 -4.25 -4.29
N GLU A 163 7.23 -4.07 -4.74
CA GLU A 163 7.63 -4.05 -6.16
C GLU A 163 6.90 -2.96 -6.99
N GLU A 164 6.46 -1.91 -6.31
CA GLU A 164 5.75 -0.79 -6.89
C GLU A 164 5.91 0.46 -6.03
N SER A 165 5.99 1.61 -6.66
CA SER A 165 5.68 2.91 -6.06
C SER A 165 5.21 3.87 -7.15
N SER A 166 4.41 4.87 -6.79
CA SER A 166 3.87 5.86 -7.70
C SER A 166 3.81 7.23 -7.03
N PHE A 167 3.95 8.29 -7.81
CA PHE A 167 3.72 9.67 -7.33
C PHE A 167 2.26 9.91 -6.93
N ASN A 168 1.35 9.11 -7.45
CA ASN A 168 -0.09 9.27 -7.28
C ASN A 168 -0.70 8.35 -6.23
N VAL A 169 0.12 7.49 -5.58
CA VAL A 169 -0.36 6.53 -4.58
C VAL A 169 0.40 6.71 -3.27
N PHE A 170 -0.35 6.82 -2.18
CA PHE A 170 0.15 6.74 -0.81
C PHE A 170 -0.24 5.39 -0.21
N TYR A 171 0.77 4.61 0.15
CA TYR A 171 0.60 3.25 0.67
C TYR A 171 0.55 3.30 2.19
N THR A 172 -0.65 3.19 2.76
CA THR A 172 -0.85 3.20 4.21
C THR A 172 -0.91 1.80 4.82
N GLY A 173 -1.02 0.76 4.00
CA GLY A 173 -0.84 -0.63 4.40
C GLY A 173 0.62 -1.09 4.39
N ALA A 174 0.87 -2.32 4.84
CA ALA A 174 2.20 -2.89 4.99
C ALA A 174 2.89 -3.23 3.66
N ALA A 175 4.17 -2.93 3.54
CA ALA A 175 5.09 -3.54 2.59
C ALA A 175 5.60 -4.90 3.13
N PRO A 176 6.21 -5.78 2.31
CA PRO A 176 6.64 -7.11 2.75
C PRO A 176 7.58 -7.13 3.96
N ASN A 177 8.47 -6.15 4.09
CA ASN A 177 9.35 -6.03 5.25
C ASN A 177 8.62 -5.57 6.52
N GLN A 178 7.37 -5.13 6.40
CA GLN A 178 6.51 -4.72 7.50
C GLN A 178 5.41 -5.75 7.81
N GLN A 179 5.44 -6.93 7.20
CA GLN A 179 4.48 -8.03 7.45
C GLN A 179 5.09 -9.40 7.16
N ALA A 180 5.28 -9.74 5.87
CA ALA A 180 5.59 -11.09 5.43
C ALA A 180 6.96 -11.57 5.93
N ILE A 181 8.00 -10.77 5.82
CA ILE A 181 9.36 -11.12 6.22
C ILE A 181 9.44 -11.31 7.75
N PRO A 182 9.03 -10.35 8.60
CA PRO A 182 9.04 -10.55 10.06
C PRO A 182 8.21 -11.74 10.54
N ALA A 183 7.07 -12.01 9.89
CA ALA A 183 6.23 -13.14 10.24
C ALA A 183 6.91 -14.48 9.98
N VAL A 184 7.58 -14.63 8.84
CA VAL A 184 8.31 -15.86 8.51
C VAL A 184 9.57 -15.99 9.39
N GLU A 185 10.28 -14.91 9.69
CA GLU A 185 11.38 -14.92 10.66
C GLU A 185 10.92 -15.35 12.06
N TYR A 186 9.76 -14.86 12.51
CA TYR A 186 9.16 -15.29 13.76
C TYR A 186 8.89 -16.80 13.76
N LEU A 187 8.24 -17.35 12.71
CA LEU A 187 7.97 -18.79 12.59
C LEU A 187 9.25 -19.63 12.59
N MET A 188 10.36 -19.12 12.05
CA MET A 188 11.67 -19.78 12.07
C MET A 188 12.34 -19.73 13.45
N SER A 189 11.99 -18.75 14.26
CA SER A 189 12.55 -18.56 15.60
C SER A 189 12.08 -19.66 16.57
N LYS A 190 12.82 -19.82 17.68
CA LYS A 190 12.41 -20.73 18.76
C LYS A 190 11.04 -20.36 19.34
N GLN A 191 10.76 -19.07 19.47
CA GLN A 191 9.48 -18.55 20.00
C GLN A 191 8.32 -18.88 19.06
N GLY A 192 8.51 -18.76 17.74
CA GLY A 192 7.51 -19.08 16.71
C GLY A 192 7.44 -20.57 16.33
N GLY A 193 8.14 -21.45 17.06
CA GLY A 193 8.06 -22.89 16.88
C GLY A 193 9.15 -23.53 16.03
N GLY A 194 10.10 -22.76 15.48
CA GLY A 194 11.28 -23.29 14.80
C GLY A 194 10.98 -23.99 13.47
N ALA A 195 10.07 -23.44 12.67
CA ALA A 195 9.69 -23.99 11.36
C ALA A 195 10.91 -24.19 10.45
N LYS A 196 10.94 -25.32 9.74
CA LYS A 196 11.98 -25.73 8.78
C LYS A 196 11.39 -26.06 7.41
N ARG A 197 10.06 -26.07 7.30
CA ARG A 197 9.29 -26.26 6.09
C ARG A 197 8.19 -25.21 6.00
N PHE A 198 7.88 -24.80 4.79
CA PHE A 198 6.90 -23.75 4.56
C PHE A 198 5.93 -24.14 3.46
N VAL A 199 4.64 -23.96 3.74
CA VAL A 199 3.60 -24.00 2.73
C VAL A 199 3.22 -22.56 2.41
N LEU A 200 3.43 -22.13 1.17
CA LEU A 200 3.05 -20.82 0.66
C LEU A 200 1.72 -20.98 -0.09
N LEU A 201 0.61 -20.68 0.58
CA LEU A 201 -0.75 -20.87 0.06
C LEU A 201 -1.40 -19.52 -0.19
N GLY A 202 -1.87 -19.26 -1.41
CA GLY A 202 -2.46 -17.96 -1.75
C GLY A 202 -3.56 -18.00 -2.78
N THR A 203 -4.29 -16.90 -2.89
CA THR A 203 -5.19 -16.65 -4.01
C THR A 203 -4.38 -16.39 -5.28
N ASP A 204 -4.84 -16.86 -6.44
CA ASP A 204 -4.10 -16.80 -7.71
C ASP A 204 -4.18 -15.41 -8.36
N TYR A 205 -3.40 -14.47 -7.87
CA TYR A 205 -3.21 -13.14 -8.48
C TYR A 205 -1.89 -12.49 -8.03
N VAL A 206 -1.62 -11.26 -8.45
CA VAL A 206 -0.31 -10.62 -8.31
C VAL A 206 0.21 -10.57 -6.87
N TYR A 207 -0.62 -10.23 -5.87
CA TYR A 207 -0.17 -10.10 -4.48
C TYR A 207 0.40 -11.42 -3.91
N PRO A 208 -0.33 -12.56 -3.91
CA PRO A 208 0.21 -13.81 -3.42
C PRO A 208 1.40 -14.31 -4.25
N ARG A 209 1.32 -14.22 -5.57
CA ARG A 209 2.39 -14.66 -6.47
C ARG A 209 3.69 -13.92 -6.21
N THR A 210 3.65 -12.60 -6.09
CA THR A 210 4.84 -11.78 -5.86
C THR A 210 5.33 -11.92 -4.42
N THR A 211 4.43 -11.90 -3.44
CA THR A 211 4.80 -12.11 -2.02
C THR A 211 5.47 -13.47 -1.81
N ASN A 212 4.91 -14.54 -2.37
CA ASN A 212 5.50 -15.88 -2.26
C ASN A 212 6.84 -15.98 -2.99
N LYS A 213 6.99 -15.28 -4.13
CA LYS A 213 8.29 -15.15 -4.79
C LYS A 213 9.33 -14.49 -3.88
N ILE A 214 9.00 -13.38 -3.23
CA ILE A 214 9.88 -12.71 -2.26
C ILE A 214 10.23 -13.67 -1.12
N LEU A 215 9.22 -14.35 -0.55
CA LEU A 215 9.43 -15.30 0.53
C LEU A 215 10.28 -16.50 0.12
N ARG A 216 10.15 -17.01 -1.10
CA ARG A 216 11.00 -18.10 -1.60
C ARG A 216 12.46 -17.67 -1.66
N TYR A 217 12.78 -16.48 -2.21
CA TYR A 217 14.14 -15.94 -2.20
C TYR A 217 14.68 -15.73 -0.79
N PHE A 218 13.84 -15.16 0.10
CA PHE A 218 14.18 -15.01 1.52
C PHE A 218 14.47 -16.34 2.21
N LEU A 219 13.62 -17.35 2.01
CA LEU A 219 13.79 -18.70 2.57
C LEU A 219 15.05 -19.37 2.07
N HIS A 220 15.39 -19.23 0.77
CA HIS A 220 16.65 -19.73 0.21
C HIS A 220 17.87 -19.06 0.87
N GLU A 221 17.83 -17.75 1.11
CA GLU A 221 18.89 -17.04 1.83
C GLU A 221 19.06 -17.56 3.27
N LYS A 222 17.96 -17.98 3.90
CA LYS A 222 17.97 -18.63 5.23
C LYS A 222 18.33 -20.12 5.17
N GLY A 223 18.68 -20.68 4.02
CA GLY A 223 19.11 -22.06 3.85
C GLY A 223 17.96 -23.08 3.75
N ILE A 224 16.74 -22.67 3.49
CA ILE A 224 15.60 -23.55 3.21
C ILE A 224 15.61 -23.90 1.73
N SER A 225 15.63 -25.19 1.39
CA SER A 225 15.63 -25.69 0.01
C SER A 225 14.22 -25.77 -0.58
N ASP A 226 14.15 -25.90 -1.91
CA ASP A 226 12.87 -26.09 -2.61
C ASP A 226 12.10 -27.34 -2.15
N ASP A 227 12.77 -28.41 -1.72
CA ASP A 227 12.14 -29.60 -1.16
C ASP A 227 11.39 -29.32 0.15
N ASP A 228 11.71 -28.25 0.81
CA ASP A 228 11.10 -27.79 2.05
C ASP A 228 10.13 -26.62 1.84
N ILE A 229 9.76 -26.33 0.59
CA ILE A 229 8.78 -25.30 0.22
C ILE A 229 7.69 -25.92 -0.67
N MET A 230 6.46 -25.91 -0.17
CA MET A 230 5.27 -26.26 -0.95
C MET A 230 4.55 -24.96 -1.35
N GLU A 231 4.19 -24.80 -2.61
CA GLU A 231 3.54 -23.59 -3.10
C GLU A 231 2.26 -23.94 -3.85
N THR A 232 1.13 -23.33 -3.45
CA THR A 232 -0.20 -23.64 -3.99
C THR A 232 -1.06 -22.39 -4.11
N TYR A 233 -1.84 -22.30 -5.19
CA TYR A 233 -2.73 -21.17 -5.44
C TYR A 233 -4.15 -21.64 -5.78
N THR A 234 -5.13 -20.83 -5.35
CA THR A 234 -6.56 -21.06 -5.63
C THR A 234 -7.19 -19.81 -6.25
N PRO A 235 -8.20 -19.93 -7.11
CA PRO A 235 -8.90 -18.76 -7.64
C PRO A 235 -9.66 -18.01 -6.53
N PHE A 236 -10.02 -16.74 -6.79
CA PHE A 236 -10.98 -16.02 -5.94
C PHE A 236 -12.29 -16.78 -5.81
N GLY A 237 -12.90 -16.78 -4.63
CA GLY A 237 -14.15 -17.49 -4.35
C GLY A 237 -13.99 -19.02 -4.23
N HIS A 238 -12.75 -19.53 -4.16
CA HIS A 238 -12.51 -20.95 -3.95
C HIS A 238 -13.05 -21.42 -2.59
N SER A 239 -13.75 -22.56 -2.58
CA SER A 239 -14.45 -23.05 -1.38
C SER A 239 -14.14 -24.49 -0.98
N ASP A 240 -13.43 -25.27 -1.81
CA ASP A 240 -13.06 -26.66 -1.53
C ASP A 240 -11.58 -26.81 -1.19
N TYR A 241 -11.26 -26.75 0.09
CA TYR A 241 -9.90 -26.90 0.60
C TYR A 241 -9.54 -28.29 1.09
N GLN A 242 -10.42 -29.30 0.90
CA GLN A 242 -10.24 -30.63 1.47
C GLN A 242 -8.91 -31.27 1.04
N THR A 243 -8.62 -31.28 -0.26
CA THR A 243 -7.37 -31.85 -0.79
C THR A 243 -6.15 -31.04 -0.35
N ILE A 244 -6.26 -29.71 -0.40
CA ILE A 244 -5.14 -28.81 -0.04
C ILE A 244 -4.74 -29.02 1.43
N VAL A 245 -5.71 -29.08 2.35
CA VAL A 245 -5.43 -29.30 3.77
C VAL A 245 -4.86 -30.71 4.01
N ALA A 246 -5.33 -31.73 3.30
CA ALA A 246 -4.77 -33.08 3.36
C ALA A 246 -3.31 -33.12 2.86
N ASP A 247 -2.99 -32.41 1.79
CA ASP A 247 -1.63 -32.30 1.27
C ASP A 247 -0.70 -31.53 2.25
N ILE A 248 -1.20 -30.48 2.89
CA ILE A 248 -0.48 -29.77 3.96
C ILE A 248 -0.13 -30.74 5.10
N LYS A 249 -1.08 -31.52 5.57
CA LYS A 249 -0.85 -32.53 6.63
C LYS A 249 0.22 -33.56 6.23
N LYS A 250 0.14 -34.06 5.00
CA LYS A 250 1.13 -35.00 4.44
C LYS A 250 2.50 -34.35 4.35
N PHE A 251 2.59 -33.13 3.84
CA PHE A 251 3.85 -32.38 3.73
C PHE A 251 4.46 -32.13 5.12
N ALA A 252 3.65 -31.78 6.11
CA ALA A 252 4.09 -31.50 7.48
C ALA A 252 4.58 -32.72 8.27
N SER A 253 4.28 -33.95 7.81
CA SER A 253 4.67 -35.18 8.54
C SER A 253 6.19 -35.40 8.65
N ALA A 254 6.99 -34.76 7.77
CA ALA A 254 8.44 -35.00 7.71
C ALA A 254 9.28 -34.09 8.61
N LYS A 255 8.90 -32.82 8.76
CA LYS A 255 9.63 -31.81 9.53
C LYS A 255 8.66 -30.76 10.10
N ARG A 256 9.11 -29.99 11.10
CA ARG A 256 8.34 -28.84 11.62
C ARG A 256 7.99 -27.87 10.48
N THR A 257 6.70 -27.76 10.21
CA THR A 257 6.15 -27.02 9.07
C THR A 257 5.28 -25.87 9.55
N ALA A 258 5.28 -24.76 8.83
CA ALA A 258 4.32 -23.68 9.00
C ALA A 258 3.65 -23.35 7.65
N VAL A 259 2.41 -22.87 7.69
CA VAL A 259 1.68 -22.37 6.53
C VAL A 259 1.71 -20.84 6.56
N VAL A 260 2.08 -20.24 5.44
CA VAL A 260 1.96 -18.81 5.17
C VAL A 260 0.77 -18.63 4.23
N SER A 261 -0.29 -18.00 4.74
CA SER A 261 -1.53 -17.80 3.99
C SER A 261 -1.62 -16.38 3.45
N THR A 262 -1.68 -16.27 2.14
CA THR A 262 -2.00 -15.06 1.36
C THR A 262 -3.35 -15.19 0.65
N ILE A 263 -4.27 -16.00 1.21
CA ILE A 263 -5.65 -16.11 0.74
C ILE A 263 -6.38 -14.80 1.04
N ASN A 264 -7.21 -14.33 0.10
CA ASN A 264 -7.97 -13.09 0.23
C ASN A 264 -9.48 -13.30 0.09
N GLY A 265 -10.24 -12.42 0.73
CA GLY A 265 -11.69 -12.35 0.62
C GLY A 265 -12.39 -13.54 1.30
N ASP A 266 -13.57 -13.87 0.77
CA ASP A 266 -14.47 -14.89 1.29
C ASP A 266 -13.89 -16.31 1.29
N SER A 267 -12.87 -16.59 0.48
CA SER A 267 -12.16 -17.89 0.45
C SER A 267 -11.44 -18.23 1.77
N ASN A 268 -11.21 -17.26 2.65
CA ASN A 268 -10.65 -17.52 3.99
C ASN A 268 -11.60 -18.35 4.85
N VAL A 269 -12.91 -18.12 4.76
CA VAL A 269 -13.92 -18.82 5.57
C VAL A 269 -13.88 -20.34 5.37
N PRO A 270 -14.00 -20.88 4.13
CA PRO A 270 -13.92 -22.31 3.88
C PRO A 270 -12.52 -22.89 4.17
N PHE A 271 -11.43 -22.14 3.97
CA PHE A 271 -10.10 -22.61 4.32
C PHE A 271 -9.97 -22.88 5.83
N TYR A 272 -10.32 -21.90 6.67
CA TYR A 272 -10.24 -22.07 8.12
C TYR A 272 -11.23 -23.10 8.65
N LYS A 273 -12.42 -23.20 8.07
CA LYS A 273 -13.37 -24.26 8.40
C LYS A 273 -12.77 -25.63 8.14
N GLU A 274 -12.07 -25.81 7.01
CA GLU A 274 -11.48 -27.09 6.65
C GLU A 274 -10.26 -27.43 7.50
N LEU A 275 -9.44 -26.45 7.94
CA LEU A 275 -8.40 -26.66 8.94
C LEU A 275 -8.99 -27.29 10.22
N GLY A 276 -10.08 -26.71 10.73
CA GLY A 276 -10.79 -27.21 11.88
C GLY A 276 -11.38 -28.62 11.65
N ASN A 277 -12.04 -28.87 10.52
CA ASN A 277 -12.62 -30.16 10.16
C ASN A 277 -11.59 -31.29 10.13
N GLN A 278 -10.40 -31.04 9.61
CA GLN A 278 -9.31 -32.02 9.54
C GLN A 278 -8.44 -32.06 10.80
N GLY A 279 -8.75 -31.23 11.82
CA GLY A 279 -8.04 -31.17 13.08
C GLY A 279 -6.59 -30.72 12.95
N LEU A 280 -6.30 -29.81 12.01
CA LEU A 280 -4.97 -29.22 11.86
C LEU A 280 -4.80 -28.09 12.87
N LYS A 281 -4.16 -28.41 13.99
CA LYS A 281 -3.98 -27.47 15.09
C LYS A 281 -2.72 -26.62 14.93
N ALA A 282 -2.74 -25.43 15.52
CA ALA A 282 -1.61 -24.51 15.52
C ALA A 282 -0.34 -25.08 16.19
N GLU A 283 -0.50 -25.92 17.20
CA GLU A 283 0.63 -26.58 17.87
C GLU A 283 1.39 -27.55 16.96
N ASP A 284 0.69 -28.14 15.97
CA ASP A 284 1.27 -29.08 15.00
C ASP A 284 1.79 -28.33 13.77
N VAL A 285 0.92 -27.54 13.14
CA VAL A 285 1.21 -26.79 11.91
C VAL A 285 0.61 -25.38 12.03
N PRO A 286 1.34 -24.41 12.57
CA PRO A 286 0.85 -23.05 12.67
C PRO A 286 0.61 -22.47 11.27
N VAL A 287 -0.52 -21.77 11.13
CA VAL A 287 -0.82 -20.92 9.98
C VAL A 287 -0.57 -19.48 10.39
N VAL A 288 0.20 -18.72 9.62
CA VAL A 288 0.23 -17.27 9.71
C VAL A 288 -0.49 -16.68 8.49
N ALA A 289 -1.49 -15.86 8.73
CA ALA A 289 -2.26 -15.18 7.68
C ALA A 289 -1.84 -13.71 7.53
N PHE A 290 -1.88 -13.23 6.28
CA PHE A 290 -1.59 -11.84 5.94
C PHE A 290 -2.83 -11.06 5.49
N SER A 291 -3.98 -11.73 5.39
CA SER A 291 -5.25 -11.11 4.98
C SER A 291 -6.43 -11.61 5.82
N VAL A 292 -6.15 -12.01 7.06
CA VAL A 292 -7.17 -12.38 8.05
C VAL A 292 -6.94 -11.56 9.31
N GLY A 293 -7.90 -10.74 9.66
CA GLY A 293 -7.97 -9.98 10.88
C GLY A 293 -9.28 -10.25 11.62
N GLU A 294 -9.62 -9.36 12.51
CA GLU A 294 -10.83 -9.47 13.35
C GLU A 294 -12.12 -9.52 12.50
N GLU A 295 -12.17 -8.80 11.37
CA GLU A 295 -13.36 -8.74 10.52
C GLU A 295 -13.62 -10.07 9.81
N GLU A 296 -12.60 -10.72 9.26
CA GLU A 296 -12.70 -12.02 8.59
C GLU A 296 -13.06 -13.13 9.59
N LEU A 297 -12.56 -13.05 10.83
CA LEU A 297 -12.85 -14.02 11.89
C LEU A 297 -14.29 -13.98 12.38
N ARG A 298 -15.01 -12.89 12.20
CA ARG A 298 -16.45 -12.80 12.55
C ARG A 298 -17.31 -13.80 11.77
N GLY A 299 -16.83 -14.28 10.61
CA GLY A 299 -17.55 -15.23 9.76
C GLY A 299 -17.26 -16.71 10.05
N VAL A 300 -16.38 -17.03 11.05
CA VAL A 300 -15.91 -18.40 11.29
C VAL A 300 -16.03 -18.80 12.76
N ASP A 301 -16.15 -20.13 13.02
CA ASP A 301 -15.94 -20.68 14.35
C ASP A 301 -14.44 -20.63 14.67
N THR A 302 -14.06 -19.79 15.60
CA THR A 302 -12.66 -19.54 15.97
C THR A 302 -12.10 -20.53 16.98
N LYS A 303 -12.93 -21.32 17.64
CA LYS A 303 -12.47 -22.29 18.66
C LYS A 303 -11.42 -23.28 18.15
N PRO A 304 -11.59 -23.93 16.96
CA PRO A 304 -10.57 -24.80 16.41
C PRO A 304 -9.34 -24.07 15.88
N LEU A 305 -9.39 -22.74 15.78
CA LEU A 305 -8.35 -21.90 15.18
C LEU A 305 -7.45 -21.24 16.23
N VAL A 306 -7.73 -21.43 17.51
CA VAL A 306 -6.93 -20.86 18.61
C VAL A 306 -5.47 -21.26 18.45
N GLY A 307 -4.57 -20.26 18.53
CA GLY A 307 -3.13 -20.46 18.39
C GLY A 307 -2.59 -20.25 16.98
N HIS A 308 -3.42 -20.28 15.93
CA HIS A 308 -2.99 -19.82 14.61
C HIS A 308 -2.73 -18.32 14.62
N LEU A 309 -1.93 -17.82 13.68
CA LEU A 309 -1.34 -16.50 13.73
C LEU A 309 -1.86 -15.59 12.58
N ALA A 310 -1.81 -14.30 12.84
CA ALA A 310 -1.86 -13.27 11.80
C ALA A 310 -0.73 -12.27 12.00
N ALA A 311 -0.28 -11.63 10.93
CA ALA A 311 0.72 -10.58 10.99
C ALA A 311 0.15 -9.29 10.41
N TRP A 312 0.15 -8.22 11.21
CA TRP A 312 -0.43 -6.93 10.88
C TRP A 312 0.36 -5.77 11.51
N ASN A 313 -0.03 -4.55 11.23
CA ASN A 313 0.53 -3.37 11.89
C ASN A 313 -0.37 -2.81 13.00
N TYR A 314 -1.53 -3.42 13.17
CA TYR A 314 -2.51 -3.10 14.20
C TYR A 314 -3.39 -4.32 14.50
N PHE A 315 -3.83 -4.44 15.75
CA PHE A 315 -4.90 -5.33 16.20
C PHE A 315 -5.83 -4.57 17.16
N MET A 316 -7.13 -4.87 17.11
CA MET A 316 -8.12 -4.26 18.01
C MET A 316 -7.78 -4.48 19.49
N SER A 317 -7.10 -5.58 19.82
CA SER A 317 -6.70 -5.95 21.18
C SER A 317 -5.48 -5.19 21.73
N ILE A 318 -4.85 -4.30 20.96
CA ILE A 318 -3.71 -3.50 21.44
C ILE A 318 -4.17 -2.57 22.57
N ASP A 319 -3.52 -2.69 23.73
CA ASP A 319 -3.85 -1.90 24.93
C ASP A 319 -3.07 -0.57 24.93
N THR A 320 -3.65 0.44 24.28
CA THR A 320 -3.15 1.83 24.27
C THR A 320 -4.32 2.80 24.44
N PRO A 321 -4.09 3.98 25.03
CA PRO A 321 -5.13 5.03 25.11
C PRO A 321 -5.65 5.44 23.73
N GLU A 322 -4.79 5.51 22.73
CA GLU A 322 -5.12 5.87 21.37
C GLU A 322 -6.04 4.85 20.72
N ASN A 323 -5.77 3.55 20.94
CA ASN A 323 -6.62 2.48 20.45
C ASN A 323 -7.99 2.49 21.10
N LYS A 324 -8.01 2.65 22.43
CA LYS A 324 -9.28 2.75 23.16
C LYS A 324 -10.14 3.89 22.62
N ALA A 325 -9.55 5.07 22.42
CA ALA A 325 -10.25 6.21 21.85
C ALA A 325 -10.76 5.94 20.43
N PHE A 326 -9.97 5.24 19.60
CA PHE A 326 -10.37 4.85 18.24
C PHE A 326 -11.54 3.86 18.25
N ILE A 327 -11.50 2.83 19.11
CA ILE A 327 -12.57 1.85 19.28
C ILE A 327 -13.84 2.52 19.81
N ASP A 328 -13.74 3.39 20.83
CA ASP A 328 -14.88 4.10 21.40
C ASP A 328 -15.60 4.97 20.35
N LYS A 329 -14.83 5.66 19.49
CA LYS A 329 -15.37 6.44 18.37
C LYS A 329 -16.02 5.55 17.31
N TRP A 330 -15.38 4.44 16.97
CA TRP A 330 -15.94 3.47 16.04
C TRP A 330 -17.27 2.92 16.52
N MET A 331 -17.36 2.47 17.76
CA MET A 331 -18.59 1.91 18.32
C MET A 331 -19.70 2.97 18.45
N ALA A 332 -19.33 4.22 18.77
CA ALA A 332 -20.28 5.33 18.75
C ALA A 332 -20.83 5.60 17.34
N TYR A 333 -19.97 5.56 16.33
CA TYR A 333 -20.36 5.71 14.92
C TYR A 333 -21.27 4.56 14.44
N VAL A 334 -20.90 3.31 14.76
CA VAL A 334 -21.71 2.11 14.48
C VAL A 334 -23.12 2.27 15.04
N LYS A 335 -23.23 2.69 16.29
CA LYS A 335 -24.53 2.91 16.98
C LYS A 335 -25.31 4.08 16.39
N LYS A 336 -24.65 5.23 16.16
CA LYS A 336 -25.27 6.45 15.57
C LYS A 336 -25.91 6.15 14.22
N ASN A 337 -25.25 5.33 13.40
CA ASN A 337 -25.65 5.03 12.02
C ASN A 337 -26.38 3.69 11.86
N ASN A 338 -26.69 2.97 12.94
CA ASN A 338 -27.34 1.65 12.94
C ASN A 338 -26.67 0.67 11.98
N LEU A 339 -25.34 0.60 11.97
CA LEU A 339 -24.63 -0.26 11.05
C LEU A 339 -24.93 -1.73 11.34
N THR A 340 -25.10 -2.52 10.28
CA THR A 340 -25.33 -3.97 10.37
C THR A 340 -24.20 -4.63 11.17
N GLY A 341 -24.55 -5.50 12.12
CA GLY A 341 -23.62 -6.14 13.03
C GLY A 341 -23.54 -5.49 14.42
N GLY A 342 -23.96 -4.22 14.56
CA GLY A 342 -24.07 -3.56 15.87
C GLY A 342 -22.84 -3.73 16.75
N ASP A 343 -23.05 -4.13 18.01
CA ASP A 343 -21.95 -4.32 18.99
C ASP A 343 -20.94 -5.42 18.62
N ALA A 344 -21.23 -6.26 17.60
CA ALA A 344 -20.30 -7.25 17.10
C ALA A 344 -19.32 -6.70 16.03
N ARG A 345 -19.42 -5.41 15.68
CA ARG A 345 -18.45 -4.77 14.78
C ARG A 345 -17.10 -4.63 15.47
N VAL A 346 -16.05 -4.76 14.69
CA VAL A 346 -14.66 -4.74 15.14
C VAL A 346 -13.88 -3.65 14.43
N THR A 347 -12.66 -3.39 14.88
CA THR A 347 -11.63 -2.67 14.14
C THR A 347 -10.55 -3.65 13.71
N ASN A 348 -9.84 -3.36 12.61
CA ASN A 348 -8.71 -4.14 12.12
C ASN A 348 -7.65 -3.23 11.47
N ASP A 349 -6.54 -3.82 11.04
CA ASP A 349 -5.41 -3.06 10.46
C ASP A 349 -5.81 -2.21 9.24
N PRO A 350 -6.52 -2.72 8.20
CA PRO A 350 -6.90 -1.88 7.06
C PRO A 350 -7.85 -0.73 7.42
N MET A 351 -8.67 -0.89 8.47
CA MET A 351 -9.49 0.20 9.00
C MET A 351 -8.63 1.28 9.67
N GLU A 352 -7.65 0.88 10.50
CA GLU A 352 -6.68 1.81 11.07
C GLU A 352 -5.93 2.56 9.97
N ALA A 353 -5.42 1.84 8.97
CA ALA A 353 -4.67 2.41 7.85
C ALA A 353 -5.51 3.39 7.01
N THR A 354 -6.81 3.11 6.81
CA THR A 354 -7.77 4.02 6.16
C THR A 354 -7.97 5.29 6.99
N TYR A 355 -8.24 5.12 8.28
CA TYR A 355 -8.44 6.24 9.21
C TYR A 355 -7.22 7.17 9.25
N ILE A 356 -6.02 6.59 9.37
CA ILE A 356 -4.76 7.33 9.37
C ILE A 356 -4.54 8.05 8.03
N GLY A 357 -4.78 7.38 6.91
CA GLY A 357 -4.63 7.97 5.59
C GLY A 357 -5.50 9.21 5.41
N ILE A 358 -6.76 9.16 5.85
CA ILE A 358 -7.68 10.30 5.82
C ILE A 358 -7.20 11.43 6.72
N LYS A 359 -6.74 11.13 7.95
CA LYS A 359 -6.21 12.15 8.86
C LYS A 359 -4.93 12.81 8.33
N MET A 360 -4.03 12.05 7.71
CA MET A 360 -2.82 12.60 7.09
C MET A 360 -3.13 13.47 5.88
N TRP A 361 -4.07 13.03 5.03
CA TRP A 361 -4.53 13.86 3.91
C TRP A 361 -5.15 15.17 4.39
N ALA A 362 -6.03 15.12 5.39
CA ALA A 362 -6.65 16.31 5.96
C ALA A 362 -5.60 17.28 6.52
N ALA A 363 -4.62 16.77 7.28
CA ALA A 363 -3.53 17.59 7.81
C ALA A 363 -2.66 18.19 6.69
N ALA A 364 -2.45 17.46 5.60
CA ALA A 364 -1.70 17.95 4.44
C ALA A 364 -2.46 19.06 3.69
N VAL A 365 -3.78 18.94 3.53
CA VAL A 365 -4.65 19.98 2.97
C VAL A 365 -4.59 21.25 3.82
N GLU A 366 -4.69 21.13 5.15
CA GLU A 366 -4.56 22.27 6.05
C GLU A 366 -3.16 22.89 6.01
N GLN A 367 -2.10 22.09 5.90
CA GLN A 367 -0.74 22.59 5.74
C GLN A 367 -0.52 23.30 4.41
N ALA A 368 -1.03 22.73 3.32
CA ALA A 368 -0.89 23.29 1.96
C ALA A 368 -1.84 24.47 1.70
N GLN A 369 -2.89 24.67 2.52
CA GLN A 369 -3.95 25.67 2.35
C GLN A 369 -4.67 25.57 0.99
N THR A 370 -4.69 24.36 0.41
CA THR A 370 -5.33 24.06 -0.88
C THR A 370 -5.62 22.57 -0.99
N THR A 371 -6.50 22.20 -1.95
CA THR A 371 -6.73 20.83 -2.37
C THR A 371 -6.00 20.46 -3.66
N ASP A 372 -5.15 21.34 -4.17
CA ASP A 372 -4.30 21.07 -5.32
C ASP A 372 -3.45 19.81 -5.10
N VAL A 373 -3.48 18.91 -6.09
CA VAL A 373 -2.89 17.56 -5.97
C VAL A 373 -1.39 17.63 -5.72
N ASP A 374 -0.66 18.50 -6.39
CA ASP A 374 0.80 18.56 -6.30
C ASP A 374 1.24 19.17 -4.97
N ALA A 375 0.55 20.24 -4.52
CA ALA A 375 0.81 20.86 -3.23
C ALA A 375 0.49 19.92 -2.06
N VAL A 376 -0.64 19.23 -2.12
CA VAL A 376 -1.05 18.25 -1.10
C VAL A 376 -0.08 17.05 -1.08
N ARG A 377 0.33 16.54 -2.24
CA ARG A 377 1.33 15.46 -2.35
C ARG A 377 2.63 15.81 -1.63
N GLN A 378 3.14 17.01 -1.83
CA GLN A 378 4.35 17.47 -1.12
C GLN A 378 4.14 17.53 0.38
N ALA A 379 3.01 18.06 0.83
CA ALA A 379 2.70 18.20 2.25
C ALA A 379 2.52 16.83 2.95
N ILE A 380 1.94 15.83 2.27
CA ILE A 380 1.72 14.47 2.82
C ILE A 380 3.05 13.79 3.18
N GLY A 381 4.10 13.97 2.38
CA GLY A 381 5.41 13.34 2.61
C GLY A 381 6.09 13.69 3.94
N TYR A 382 5.55 14.66 4.68
CA TYR A 382 6.07 15.08 5.98
C TYR A 382 5.08 14.87 7.12
N GLN A 383 3.90 14.26 6.84
CA GLN A 383 2.89 14.06 7.87
C GLN A 383 3.28 12.97 8.86
N LYS A 384 2.95 13.24 10.11
CA LYS A 384 3.04 12.30 11.22
C LYS A 384 1.72 12.25 11.96
N VAL A 385 1.40 11.10 12.50
CA VAL A 385 0.20 10.92 13.31
C VAL A 385 0.45 9.95 14.46
N LYS A 386 -0.12 10.23 15.62
CA LYS A 386 -0.20 9.30 16.72
C LYS A 386 -1.28 8.26 16.37
N ALA A 387 -0.87 7.05 16.06
CA ALA A 387 -1.74 6.01 15.56
C ALA A 387 -2.44 5.21 16.68
N PRO A 388 -3.59 4.58 16.43
CA PRO A 388 -4.20 3.62 17.35
C PRO A 388 -3.25 2.50 17.80
N SER A 389 -2.32 2.07 16.95
CA SER A 389 -1.24 1.14 17.31
C SER A 389 -0.34 1.61 18.46
N GLY A 390 -0.49 2.88 18.91
CA GLY A 390 0.26 3.47 20.02
C GLY A 390 1.57 4.13 19.63
N PHE A 391 1.96 4.06 18.36
CA PHE A 391 3.18 4.67 17.85
C PHE A 391 2.91 5.98 17.11
N GLU A 392 3.89 6.88 17.08
CA GLU A 392 3.92 7.95 16.09
C GLU A 392 4.39 7.35 14.78
N ILE A 393 3.54 7.36 13.78
CA ILE A 393 3.84 6.89 12.43
C ILE A 393 4.02 8.06 11.47
N GLN A 394 4.80 7.85 10.42
CA GLN A 394 5.21 8.90 9.50
C GLN A 394 5.09 8.42 8.06
N MET A 395 4.66 9.32 7.16
CA MET A 395 4.73 9.11 5.72
C MET A 395 6.16 9.31 5.23
N ASP A 396 6.67 8.39 4.42
CA ASP A 396 7.97 8.54 3.76
C ASP A 396 7.81 9.40 2.49
N ALA A 397 8.44 10.56 2.49
CA ALA A 397 8.39 11.49 1.35
C ALA A 397 9.04 10.93 0.08
N LYS A 398 9.88 9.89 0.18
CA LYS A 398 10.63 9.34 -0.93
C LYS A 398 9.91 8.22 -1.67
N ASN A 399 9.14 7.40 -0.95
CA ASN A 399 8.48 6.25 -1.55
C ASN A 399 6.98 6.18 -1.27
N HIS A 400 6.42 7.20 -0.61
CA HIS A 400 5.00 7.33 -0.29
C HIS A 400 4.41 6.18 0.54
N HIS A 401 5.21 5.58 1.42
CA HIS A 401 4.78 4.52 2.33
C HIS A 401 4.82 4.99 3.77
N LEU A 402 3.94 4.44 4.61
CA LEU A 402 4.00 4.65 6.05
C LEU A 402 5.14 3.85 6.68
N HIS A 403 5.86 4.46 7.61
CA HIS A 403 6.64 3.72 8.59
C HIS A 403 5.66 3.14 9.60
N LYS A 404 5.60 1.82 9.73
CA LYS A 404 4.63 1.13 10.59
C LYS A 404 5.31 0.11 11.52
N PRO A 405 4.77 -0.10 12.74
CA PRO A 405 5.19 -1.24 13.58
C PRO A 405 4.72 -2.55 12.95
N VAL A 406 5.29 -3.67 13.39
CA VAL A 406 4.80 -5.00 13.03
C VAL A 406 4.37 -5.72 14.30
N PHE A 407 3.20 -6.35 14.25
CA PHE A 407 2.70 -7.22 15.30
C PHE A 407 2.41 -8.61 14.74
N ILE A 408 2.65 -9.63 15.55
CA ILE A 408 2.17 -10.98 15.30
C ILE A 408 1.17 -11.28 16.40
N GLY A 409 -0.06 -11.58 15.98
CA GLY A 409 -1.18 -11.90 16.84
C GLY A 409 -1.56 -13.36 16.73
N GLU A 410 -1.84 -13.98 17.87
CA GLU A 410 -2.37 -15.33 18.00
C GLU A 410 -3.89 -15.29 18.14
N ILE A 411 -4.60 -16.05 17.33
CA ILE A 411 -6.08 -16.10 17.33
C ILE A 411 -6.58 -16.63 18.68
N ARG A 412 -7.52 -15.90 19.26
CA ARG A 412 -8.26 -16.27 20.48
C ARG A 412 -9.63 -16.86 20.12
N ALA A 413 -10.22 -17.57 21.08
CA ALA A 413 -11.54 -18.19 20.92
C ALA A 413 -12.68 -17.16 20.67
N ASP A 414 -12.49 -15.90 21.05
CA ASP A 414 -13.45 -14.81 20.84
C ASP A 414 -13.26 -14.05 19.51
N GLY A 415 -12.36 -14.53 18.65
CA GLY A 415 -12.05 -13.89 17.37
C GLY A 415 -11.16 -12.66 17.46
N GLN A 416 -10.62 -12.37 18.66
CA GLN A 416 -9.59 -11.36 18.88
C GLN A 416 -8.20 -11.99 18.83
N PHE A 417 -7.16 -11.18 19.00
CA PHE A 417 -5.77 -11.63 18.95
C PHE A 417 -5.02 -11.34 20.25
N ASN A 418 -4.15 -12.26 20.65
CA ASN A 418 -3.08 -11.98 21.60
C ASN A 418 -1.84 -11.57 20.84
N VAL A 419 -1.31 -10.39 21.08
CA VAL A 419 -0.03 -9.97 20.50
C VAL A 419 1.10 -10.77 21.16
N VAL A 420 1.73 -11.68 20.41
CA VAL A 420 2.81 -12.55 20.88
C VAL A 420 4.20 -12.06 20.50
N TRP A 421 4.28 -11.17 19.51
CA TRP A 421 5.51 -10.54 19.09
C TRP A 421 5.23 -9.19 18.45
N LYS A 422 6.17 -8.25 18.59
CA LYS A 422 6.11 -6.94 17.91
C LYS A 422 7.49 -6.34 17.72
N THR A 423 7.62 -5.39 16.80
CA THR A 423 8.81 -4.51 16.69
C THR A 423 8.83 -3.50 17.83
N ASP A 424 10.02 -2.98 18.15
CA ASP A 424 10.20 -1.93 19.17
C ASP A 424 9.59 -0.58 18.73
N GLY A 425 9.37 -0.39 17.45
CA GLY A 425 8.79 0.81 16.87
C GLY A 425 8.48 0.66 15.39
N PRO A 426 7.99 1.75 14.75
CA PRO A 426 7.75 1.76 13.31
C PRO A 426 9.04 1.52 12.52
N ILE A 427 8.96 0.68 11.52
CA ILE A 427 10.04 0.42 10.57
C ILE A 427 9.73 1.05 9.22
N ARG A 428 10.76 1.50 8.53
CA ARG A 428 10.64 2.07 7.18
C ARG A 428 10.21 1.00 6.20
N ALA A 429 9.21 1.29 5.36
CA ALA A 429 8.80 0.40 4.29
C ALA A 429 9.89 0.30 3.21
N GLN A 430 10.14 -0.93 2.76
CA GLN A 430 10.95 -1.24 1.59
C GLN A 430 10.01 -1.62 0.45
N ALA A 431 9.73 -0.65 -0.42
CA ALA A 431 8.87 -0.88 -1.58
C ALA A 431 9.45 -1.93 -2.54
N TRP A 432 10.79 -2.01 -2.59
CA TRP A 432 11.54 -2.96 -3.43
C TRP A 432 12.24 -3.99 -2.55
N SER A 433 12.01 -5.27 -2.84
CA SER A 433 12.57 -6.36 -2.05
C SER A 433 14.08 -6.46 -2.23
N PRO A 434 14.87 -6.50 -1.15
CA PRO A 434 16.31 -6.74 -1.25
C PRO A 434 16.64 -8.19 -1.66
N PHE A 435 15.68 -9.11 -1.54
CA PHE A 435 15.87 -10.54 -1.85
C PHE A 435 15.73 -10.85 -3.33
N ILE A 436 14.93 -10.09 -4.09
CA ILE A 436 14.78 -10.28 -5.53
C ILE A 436 15.92 -9.55 -6.25
N PRO A 437 16.77 -10.25 -7.04
CA PRO A 437 17.83 -9.60 -7.79
C PRO A 437 17.31 -8.48 -8.69
N GLU A 438 17.94 -7.31 -8.62
CA GLU A 438 17.58 -6.12 -9.41
C GLU A 438 16.14 -5.60 -9.23
N SER A 439 15.48 -5.96 -8.12
CA SER A 439 14.11 -5.54 -7.83
C SER A 439 13.94 -4.02 -8.00
N ALA A 440 14.81 -3.22 -7.42
CA ALA A 440 14.75 -1.75 -7.52
C ALA A 440 14.81 -1.20 -8.96
N LYS A 441 15.25 -2.00 -9.94
CA LYS A 441 15.30 -1.62 -11.36
C LYS A 441 14.10 -2.09 -12.17
N LYS A 442 13.17 -2.82 -11.55
CA LYS A 442 12.08 -3.51 -12.24
C LYS A 442 10.71 -3.12 -11.68
N VAL A 443 9.69 -3.17 -12.52
CA VAL A 443 8.28 -3.09 -12.13
C VAL A 443 7.69 -4.49 -12.23
N ALA A 444 7.09 -5.00 -11.16
CA ALA A 444 6.44 -6.29 -11.20
C ALA A 444 5.27 -6.26 -12.20
N ASP A 445 5.25 -7.21 -13.13
CA ASP A 445 4.08 -7.45 -13.97
C ASP A 445 3.00 -8.11 -13.12
N TRP A 446 1.75 -7.72 -13.33
CA TRP A 446 0.59 -8.29 -12.66
C TRP A 446 -0.19 -9.25 -13.56
N THR A 447 0.20 -9.39 -14.83
CA THR A 447 -0.41 -10.34 -15.76
C THR A 447 0.23 -11.72 -15.61
N TYR A 448 -0.60 -12.76 -15.68
CA TYR A 448 -0.08 -14.13 -15.72
C TYR A 448 0.72 -14.36 -17.02
N PRO A 449 1.87 -15.01 -17.03
CA PRO A 449 2.51 -15.81 -15.98
C PRO A 449 3.41 -15.04 -14.99
N TRP A 450 3.10 -13.83 -14.62
CA TRP A 450 3.82 -13.01 -13.64
C TRP A 450 5.28 -12.75 -14.00
N VAL A 451 5.50 -12.51 -15.27
CA VAL A 451 6.79 -12.07 -15.81
C VAL A 451 6.88 -10.55 -15.73
N CYS A 452 8.08 -10.03 -15.74
CA CYS A 452 8.28 -8.60 -15.68
C CYS A 452 8.10 -7.94 -17.06
N GLY A 453 6.85 -7.58 -17.42
CA GLY A 453 6.53 -6.98 -18.73
C GLY A 453 7.01 -5.55 -18.91
N ASN A 454 7.17 -4.80 -17.80
CA ASN A 454 7.57 -3.38 -17.81
C ASN A 454 8.84 -3.13 -16.98
N CYS A 455 9.72 -4.10 -16.88
CA CYS A 455 10.90 -4.03 -16.03
C CYS A 455 11.85 -2.88 -16.33
N GLU A 456 11.87 -2.43 -17.57
CA GLU A 456 12.78 -1.36 -18.04
C GLU A 456 12.24 0.06 -17.79
N LYS A 457 10.99 0.20 -17.32
CA LYS A 457 10.46 1.53 -17.03
C LYS A 457 11.14 2.14 -15.80
N PRO A 458 11.52 3.42 -15.87
CA PRO A 458 11.99 4.15 -14.70
C PRO A 458 10.96 4.10 -13.58
N LYS A 459 11.43 3.89 -12.36
CA LYS A 459 10.58 3.84 -11.17
C LYS A 459 10.75 5.11 -10.37
N PHE A 460 9.65 5.57 -9.80
CA PHE A 460 9.65 6.72 -8.91
C PHE A 460 10.64 6.56 -7.73
N SER A 461 10.66 5.38 -7.11
CA SER A 461 11.54 5.11 -5.96
C SER A 461 13.04 5.06 -6.31
N ALA A 462 13.40 4.73 -7.55
CA ALA A 462 14.80 4.73 -7.98
C ALA A 462 15.41 6.15 -8.06
N MET A 463 14.57 7.18 -8.05
CA MET A 463 15.01 8.59 -7.98
C MET A 463 15.21 9.06 -6.54
N ALA A 464 14.88 8.23 -5.56
CA ALA A 464 14.82 8.57 -4.15
C ALA A 464 15.88 7.87 -3.28
N GLU A 465 16.69 6.97 -3.87
CA GLU A 465 17.87 6.38 -3.26
C GLU A 465 19.11 7.26 -3.55
#